data_a33f67620770d8e2cd9a6bf96fcb3a27
#
_entry.id   a33f67620770d8e2cd9a6bf96fcb3a27
#
_cell.length_a   1.000
_cell.length_b   1.000
_cell.length_c   1.000
_cell.angle_alpha   90.00
_cell.angle_beta   90.00
_cell.angle_gamma   90.00
#
_symmetry.space_group_name_H-M   'P 1'
#
loop_
_entity.id
_entity.type
_entity.pdbx_description
1 polymer ?
#
loop_
_entity_poly.entity_id
_entity_poly.type
_entity_poly.pdbx_seq_one_letter_code
_entity_poly.pdbx_strand_id
1 'polypeptide(L)'
;MTRITMTKALVAACALALSGSVFAQDVLIQHAKVHTATARGTLENADVLVRNGRISAVGTGLAAGNATVIDAKGRELTPALFGGITDIGLEEVSGEQTTVDSAQALGAGTHEMAVHPEFDVTLAFNPASVLIPVARVEGLGWTMLSAGPTEGGSIIGGQGGVVRLDGSMDPIGPRALFVSIGSGAASLTGNSRAAQWMVLDQLVDEARGRISPESKFAMLTPAGRKAFAQFLDRRWVEAVGLVVAEVKAIHAAVLHAADDLRALGGIA
;
A
#
# COMPACT_ATOMS: atom_id res chain seq x y z
N MET A 1 6.33 -39.29 37.48
CA MET A 1 6.01 -38.75 36.16
C MET A 1 4.82 -37.78 36.14
N THR A 2 4.00 -37.69 37.16
CA THR A 2 2.71 -36.93 37.21
C THR A 2 2.84 -35.41 37.47
N ARG A 3 3.90 -34.91 38.08
CA ARG A 3 4.05 -33.48 38.41
C ARG A 3 4.47 -32.61 37.20
N ILE A 4 5.21 -33.15 36.22
CA ILE A 4 5.65 -32.42 35.02
C ILE A 4 4.51 -32.18 34.05
N THR A 5 3.54 -33.08 33.99
CA THR A 5 2.36 -32.96 33.13
C THR A 5 1.36 -31.93 33.64
N MET A 6 1.18 -31.78 34.95
CA MET A 6 0.33 -30.76 35.57
C MET A 6 0.88 -29.35 35.38
N THR A 7 2.18 -29.15 35.49
CA THR A 7 2.81 -27.83 35.28
C THR A 7 2.71 -27.39 33.83
N LYS A 8 2.88 -28.31 32.86
CA LYS A 8 2.70 -28.00 31.43
C LYS A 8 1.25 -27.68 31.08
N ALA A 9 0.31 -28.40 31.67
CA ALA A 9 -1.12 -28.11 31.49
C ALA A 9 -1.54 -26.76 32.09
N LEU A 10 -0.98 -26.39 33.27
CA LEU A 10 -1.25 -25.09 33.88
C LEU A 10 -0.66 -23.92 33.09
N VAL A 11 0.56 -24.07 32.55
CA VAL A 11 1.19 -23.07 31.67
C VAL A 11 0.41 -22.91 30.36
N ALA A 12 -0.07 -24.01 29.77
CA ALA A 12 -0.89 -23.95 28.56
C ALA A 12 -2.26 -23.30 28.84
N ALA A 13 -2.88 -23.58 29.97
CA ALA A 13 -4.15 -22.95 30.37
C ALA A 13 -3.97 -21.44 30.67
N CYS A 14 -2.86 -21.02 31.29
CA CYS A 14 -2.55 -19.61 31.47
C CYS A 14 -2.25 -18.89 30.15
N ALA A 15 -1.57 -19.54 29.23
CA ALA A 15 -1.30 -18.97 27.89
C ALA A 15 -2.59 -18.78 27.07
N LEU A 16 -3.55 -19.72 27.19
CA LEU A 16 -4.87 -19.57 26.55
C LEU A 16 -5.75 -18.52 27.24
N ALA A 17 -5.61 -18.30 28.54
CA ALA A 17 -6.37 -17.28 29.27
C ALA A 17 -5.84 -15.85 29.02
N LEU A 18 -4.59 -15.70 28.59
CA LEU A 18 -3.96 -14.42 28.24
C LEU A 18 -4.19 -13.99 26.77
N SER A 19 -4.73 -14.86 25.92
CA SER A 19 -5.20 -14.50 24.59
C SER A 19 -6.57 -13.80 24.69
N GLY A 20 -6.63 -12.72 25.46
CA GLY A 20 -7.77 -11.81 25.49
C GLY A 20 -7.94 -11.25 24.10
N SER A 21 -9.03 -11.57 23.43
CA SER A 21 -9.42 -10.97 22.16
C SER A 21 -9.43 -9.45 22.35
N VAL A 22 -8.55 -8.74 21.68
CA VAL A 22 -8.62 -7.29 21.59
C VAL A 22 -9.85 -6.98 20.73
N PHE A 23 -10.99 -6.86 21.38
CA PHE A 23 -12.20 -6.40 20.69
C PHE A 23 -12.01 -4.92 20.39
N ALA A 24 -12.18 -4.55 19.12
CA ALA A 24 -12.28 -3.16 18.76
C ALA A 24 -13.41 -2.53 19.57
N GLN A 25 -13.11 -1.42 20.26
CA GLN A 25 -14.09 -0.72 21.07
C GLN A 25 -15.24 -0.23 20.19
N ASP A 26 -16.48 -0.55 20.58
CA ASP A 26 -17.66 -0.01 19.91
C ASP A 26 -17.74 1.51 20.16
N VAL A 27 -18.04 2.28 19.13
CA VAL A 27 -18.08 3.75 19.17
C VAL A 27 -19.33 4.24 18.48
N LEU A 28 -20.05 5.18 19.12
CA LEU A 28 -21.11 5.97 18.51
C LEU A 28 -20.66 7.42 18.40
N ILE A 29 -20.48 7.90 17.18
CA ILE A 29 -20.23 9.32 16.90
C ILE A 29 -21.56 9.97 16.63
N GLN A 30 -21.94 10.98 17.42
CA GLN A 30 -23.23 11.67 17.32
C GLN A 30 -23.06 13.11 16.82
N HIS A 31 -24.13 13.65 16.25
CA HIS A 31 -24.24 15.03 15.82
C HIS A 31 -23.11 15.48 14.89
N ALA A 32 -22.71 14.60 13.97
CA ALA A 32 -21.68 14.89 12.97
C ALA A 32 -22.30 15.37 11.65
N LYS A 33 -21.57 16.18 10.89
CA LYS A 33 -21.82 16.37 9.47
C LYS A 33 -21.04 15.29 8.73
N VAL A 34 -21.75 14.27 8.26
CA VAL A 34 -21.15 13.02 7.74
C VAL A 34 -21.05 13.06 6.22
N HIS A 35 -19.82 13.05 5.70
CA HIS A 35 -19.53 12.88 4.28
C HIS A 35 -19.42 11.38 3.98
N THR A 36 -20.46 10.81 3.39
CA THR A 36 -20.53 9.34 3.25
C THR A 36 -19.64 8.79 2.13
N ALA A 37 -19.16 9.63 1.22
CA ALA A 37 -18.47 9.23 -0.01
C ALA A 37 -19.25 8.18 -0.84
N THR A 38 -20.58 8.18 -0.71
CA THR A 38 -21.52 7.31 -1.42
C THR A 38 -22.61 8.16 -2.12
N ALA A 39 -23.52 7.50 -2.85
CA ALA A 39 -24.67 8.18 -3.45
C ALA A 39 -25.58 8.89 -2.44
N ARG A 40 -25.45 8.62 -1.12
CA ARG A 40 -26.16 9.36 -0.08
C ARG A 40 -25.64 10.78 0.15
N GLY A 41 -24.48 11.11 -0.38
CA GLY A 41 -23.86 12.44 -0.23
C GLY A 41 -23.53 12.78 1.21
N THR A 42 -23.69 14.06 1.57
CA THR A 42 -23.46 14.60 2.90
C THR A 42 -24.75 14.57 3.73
N LEU A 43 -24.65 14.10 4.96
CA LEU A 43 -25.74 14.04 5.92
C LEU A 43 -25.46 15.04 7.04
N GLU A 44 -26.34 16.03 7.19
CA GLU A 44 -26.26 16.99 8.29
C GLU A 44 -26.78 16.36 9.58
N ASN A 45 -26.11 16.64 10.72
CA ASN A 45 -26.50 16.18 12.05
C ASN A 45 -26.83 14.67 12.12
N ALA A 46 -25.91 13.85 11.61
CA ALA A 46 -26.08 12.41 11.59
C ALA A 46 -25.15 11.72 12.62
N ASP A 47 -25.53 10.50 12.96
CA ASP A 47 -24.79 9.62 13.85
C ASP A 47 -24.16 8.48 13.05
N VAL A 48 -22.98 8.03 13.48
CA VAL A 48 -22.27 6.86 12.94
C VAL A 48 -21.96 5.89 14.06
N LEU A 49 -22.53 4.70 13.97
CA LEU A 49 -22.28 3.61 14.91
C LEU A 49 -21.26 2.64 14.33
N VAL A 50 -20.15 2.48 15.04
CA VAL A 50 -19.11 1.51 14.74
C VAL A 50 -19.20 0.37 15.74
N ARG A 51 -19.22 -0.88 15.26
CA ARG A 51 -19.20 -2.09 16.07
C ARG A 51 -18.18 -3.08 15.50
N ASN A 52 -17.39 -3.66 16.37
CA ASN A 52 -16.35 -4.62 15.97
C ASN A 52 -15.46 -4.08 14.84
N GLY A 53 -15.08 -2.79 14.91
CA GLY A 53 -14.24 -2.14 13.90
C GLY A 53 -14.93 -1.87 12.55
N ARG A 54 -16.26 -2.01 12.46
CA ARG A 54 -17.02 -1.78 11.22
C ARG A 54 -18.15 -0.79 11.44
N ILE A 55 -18.42 0.07 10.45
CA ILE A 55 -19.61 0.91 10.45
C ILE A 55 -20.84 0.00 10.36
N SER A 56 -21.67 -0.02 11.42
CA SER A 56 -22.87 -0.84 11.49
C SER A 56 -24.12 -0.07 11.13
N ALA A 57 -24.16 1.25 11.38
CA ALA A 57 -25.28 2.11 11.01
C ALA A 57 -24.83 3.55 10.81
N VAL A 58 -25.52 4.26 9.91
CA VAL A 58 -25.41 5.71 9.70
C VAL A 58 -26.83 6.27 9.59
N GLY A 59 -27.19 7.20 10.47
CA GLY A 59 -28.53 7.79 10.54
C GLY A 59 -28.62 8.82 11.64
N THR A 60 -29.80 9.08 12.12
CA THR A 60 -30.07 10.02 13.23
C THR A 60 -30.67 9.28 14.43
N GLY A 61 -30.33 9.67 15.65
CA GLY A 61 -30.91 9.12 16.88
C GLY A 61 -30.53 7.65 17.11
N LEU A 62 -29.32 7.24 16.73
CA LEU A 62 -28.88 5.86 16.91
C LEU A 62 -28.66 5.56 18.40
N ALA A 63 -29.12 4.37 18.84
CA ALA A 63 -28.90 3.92 20.21
C ALA A 63 -27.44 3.46 20.42
N ALA A 64 -26.78 4.03 21.43
CA ALA A 64 -25.38 3.70 21.74
C ALA A 64 -25.23 2.25 22.24
N GLY A 65 -26.19 1.74 23.01
CA GLY A 65 -25.98 0.49 23.73
C GLY A 65 -24.76 0.60 24.65
N ASN A 66 -23.81 -0.30 24.48
CA ASN A 66 -22.54 -0.30 25.23
C ASN A 66 -21.41 0.48 24.51
N ALA A 67 -21.68 1.15 23.38
CA ALA A 67 -20.67 1.88 22.64
C ALA A 67 -20.24 3.16 23.38
N THR A 68 -18.97 3.51 23.28
CA THR A 68 -18.47 4.80 23.73
C THR A 68 -19.05 5.90 22.86
N VAL A 69 -19.66 6.91 23.48
CA VAL A 69 -20.29 8.04 22.77
C VAL A 69 -19.30 9.18 22.60
N ILE A 70 -19.16 9.64 21.35
CA ILE A 70 -18.39 10.84 21.00
C ILE A 70 -19.34 11.84 20.36
N ASP A 71 -19.55 12.99 21.02
CA ASP A 71 -20.32 14.08 20.44
C ASP A 71 -19.42 14.90 19.49
N ALA A 72 -19.71 14.84 18.20
CA ALA A 72 -18.99 15.59 17.19
C ALA A 72 -19.29 17.09 17.20
N LYS A 73 -20.39 17.51 17.81
CA LYS A 73 -20.80 18.95 17.92
C LYS A 73 -20.86 19.64 16.55
N GLY A 74 -21.41 18.96 15.56
CA GLY A 74 -21.52 19.48 14.19
C GLY A 74 -20.23 19.45 13.37
N ARG A 75 -19.13 18.87 13.89
CA ARG A 75 -17.89 18.74 13.12
C ARG A 75 -18.03 17.78 11.97
N GLU A 76 -17.22 18.01 10.95
CA GLU A 76 -17.12 17.17 9.76
C GLU A 76 -16.61 15.77 10.13
N LEU A 77 -17.23 14.73 9.59
CA LEU A 77 -16.81 13.34 9.68
C LEU A 77 -16.69 12.78 8.26
N THR A 78 -15.50 12.39 7.89
CA THR A 78 -15.18 11.85 6.57
C THR A 78 -14.64 10.43 6.69
N PRO A 79 -14.72 9.59 5.64
CA PRO A 79 -13.88 8.42 5.52
C PRO A 79 -12.40 8.82 5.65
N ALA A 80 -11.57 7.90 6.14
CA ALA A 80 -10.14 8.12 6.19
C ALA A 80 -9.56 8.33 4.78
N LEU A 81 -8.56 9.20 4.68
CA LEU A 81 -7.96 9.59 3.42
C LEU A 81 -6.91 8.57 2.96
N PHE A 82 -6.73 8.51 1.65
CA PHE A 82 -5.63 7.78 1.03
C PHE A 82 -4.36 8.62 1.11
N GLY A 83 -3.31 8.06 1.74
CA GLY A 83 -2.03 8.74 1.94
C GLY A 83 -1.12 8.78 0.70
N GLY A 84 -1.60 8.32 -0.45
CA GLY A 84 -0.77 8.25 -1.67
C GLY A 84 0.15 7.04 -1.70
N ILE A 85 1.20 7.14 -2.51
CA ILE A 85 2.28 6.16 -2.59
C ILE A 85 3.37 6.59 -1.63
N THR A 86 3.73 5.74 -0.68
CA THR A 86 4.66 6.07 0.41
C THR A 86 5.53 4.88 0.77
N ASP A 87 6.52 5.12 1.60
CA ASP A 87 7.39 4.15 2.28
C ASP A 87 7.14 4.05 3.78
N ILE A 88 6.03 4.61 4.26
CA ILE A 88 5.66 4.58 5.69
C ILE A 88 5.60 3.16 6.24
N GLY A 89 6.34 2.90 7.31
CA GLY A 89 6.49 1.55 7.87
C GLY A 89 7.46 0.65 7.10
N LEU A 90 8.12 1.16 6.04
CA LEU A 90 9.25 0.55 5.36
C LEU A 90 10.55 1.33 5.61
N GLU A 91 10.44 2.58 6.02
CA GLU A 91 11.55 3.43 6.39
C GLU A 91 11.20 4.15 7.69
N GLU A 92 12.04 4.01 8.72
CA GLU A 92 11.83 4.67 10.01
C GLU A 92 12.70 5.92 10.15
N VAL A 93 13.94 5.86 9.67
CA VAL A 93 14.89 6.96 9.73
C VAL A 93 15.62 7.10 8.39
N SER A 94 15.34 8.19 7.69
CA SER A 94 15.99 8.50 6.43
C SER A 94 17.51 8.64 6.60
N GLY A 95 18.26 7.90 5.79
CA GLY A 95 19.71 7.88 5.86
C GLY A 95 20.34 6.82 6.76
N GLU A 96 19.55 6.06 7.52
CA GLU A 96 20.01 4.87 8.24
C GLU A 96 19.57 3.61 7.47
N GLN A 97 20.47 3.07 6.68
CA GLN A 97 20.18 1.96 5.75
C GLN A 97 19.61 0.71 6.42
N THR A 98 19.90 0.47 7.68
CA THR A 98 19.37 -0.67 8.44
C THR A 98 17.89 -0.54 8.77
N THR A 99 17.30 0.63 8.52
CA THR A 99 15.87 0.92 8.75
C THR A 99 15.10 1.19 7.45
N VAL A 100 15.71 0.89 6.27
CA VAL A 100 15.14 1.14 4.94
C VAL A 100 14.88 -0.20 4.26
N ASP A 101 13.62 -0.58 4.15
CA ASP A 101 13.15 -1.81 3.51
C ASP A 101 12.39 -1.54 2.19
N SER A 102 12.36 -0.30 1.74
CA SER A 102 11.63 0.12 0.54
C SER A 102 12.33 -0.26 -0.77
N ALA A 103 13.62 -0.64 -0.70
CA ALA A 103 14.41 -1.02 -1.86
C ALA A 103 15.30 -2.21 -1.56
N GLN A 104 15.50 -3.06 -2.56
CA GLN A 104 16.46 -4.15 -2.46
C GLN A 104 17.89 -3.59 -2.61
N ALA A 105 18.61 -3.48 -1.49
CA ALA A 105 20.02 -3.17 -1.52
C ALA A 105 20.79 -4.40 -2.01
N LEU A 106 21.37 -4.29 -3.21
CA LEU A 106 22.38 -5.24 -3.66
C LEU A 106 23.67 -4.90 -2.92
N GLY A 107 24.29 -5.90 -2.26
CA GLY A 107 25.52 -5.69 -1.52
C GLY A 107 26.61 -5.07 -2.40
N ALA A 108 27.45 -4.21 -1.82
CA ALA A 108 28.57 -3.60 -2.52
C ALA A 108 29.47 -4.70 -3.12
N GLY A 109 29.66 -4.68 -4.44
CA GLY A 109 30.46 -5.67 -5.15
C GLY A 109 29.70 -6.86 -5.75
N THR A 110 28.38 -6.91 -5.64
CA THR A 110 27.59 -7.85 -6.46
C THR A 110 27.57 -7.36 -7.90
N HIS A 111 28.08 -8.18 -8.81
CA HIS A 111 27.95 -7.96 -10.26
C HIS A 111 26.63 -8.52 -10.81
N GLU A 112 25.74 -8.92 -9.94
CA GLU A 112 24.44 -9.45 -10.32
C GLU A 112 23.52 -8.32 -10.71
N MET A 113 23.41 -8.11 -12.00
CA MET A 113 22.36 -7.29 -12.63
C MET A 113 21.00 -8.01 -12.58
N ALA A 114 20.75 -8.78 -11.53
CA ALA A 114 19.53 -9.54 -11.40
C ALA A 114 18.35 -8.57 -11.17
N VAL A 115 17.32 -8.77 -11.99
CA VAL A 115 16.05 -8.06 -11.85
C VAL A 115 15.12 -8.91 -11.00
N HIS A 116 14.63 -8.35 -9.91
CA HIS A 116 13.83 -9.04 -8.91
C HIS A 116 12.38 -8.53 -8.82
N PRO A 117 11.52 -8.81 -9.81
CA PRO A 117 10.10 -8.45 -9.72
C PRO A 117 9.37 -9.16 -8.58
N GLU A 118 9.96 -10.23 -8.02
CA GLU A 118 9.45 -10.95 -6.86
C GLU A 118 9.70 -10.26 -5.52
N PHE A 119 10.56 -9.25 -5.47
CA PHE A 119 10.79 -8.45 -4.27
C PHE A 119 9.50 -7.74 -3.86
N ASP A 120 8.92 -8.12 -2.72
CA ASP A 120 7.63 -7.61 -2.22
C ASP A 120 7.86 -6.85 -0.92
N VAL A 121 7.85 -5.53 -0.98
CA VAL A 121 8.08 -4.65 0.18
C VAL A 121 7.00 -4.77 1.24
N THR A 122 5.81 -5.27 0.90
CA THR A 122 4.74 -5.42 1.88
C THR A 122 5.07 -6.46 2.95
N LEU A 123 6.03 -7.35 2.69
CA LEU A 123 6.50 -8.33 3.67
C LEU A 123 7.35 -7.71 4.78
N ALA A 124 7.91 -6.53 4.53
CA ALA A 124 8.70 -5.77 5.50
C ALA A 124 7.87 -4.68 6.22
N PHE A 125 6.59 -4.53 5.90
CA PHE A 125 5.75 -3.51 6.50
C PHE A 125 5.70 -3.63 8.03
N ASN A 126 6.11 -2.56 8.71
CA ASN A 126 6.05 -2.43 10.16
C ASN A 126 4.78 -1.66 10.57
N PRO A 127 3.70 -2.34 11.00
CA PRO A 127 2.48 -1.67 11.44
C PRO A 127 2.64 -0.92 12.78
N ALA A 128 3.76 -1.13 13.48
CA ALA A 128 4.10 -0.44 14.71
C ALA A 128 5.02 0.78 14.51
N SER A 129 5.30 1.16 13.24
CA SER A 129 6.08 2.35 12.90
C SER A 129 5.57 3.59 13.64
N VAL A 130 6.48 4.38 14.19
CA VAL A 130 6.15 5.64 14.89
C VAL A 130 5.59 6.71 13.95
N LEU A 131 5.78 6.57 12.65
CA LEU A 131 5.24 7.47 11.63
C LEU A 131 3.74 7.25 11.40
N ILE A 132 3.22 6.05 11.66
CA ILE A 132 1.81 5.71 11.44
C ILE A 132 0.87 6.53 12.31
N PRO A 133 1.07 6.65 13.65
CA PRO A 133 0.24 7.53 14.47
C PRO A 133 0.24 8.98 13.98
N VAL A 134 1.38 9.50 13.49
CA VAL A 134 1.48 10.84 12.94
C VAL A 134 0.61 10.98 11.70
N ALA A 135 0.72 10.06 10.75
CA ALA A 135 -0.12 10.04 9.56
C ALA A 135 -1.63 9.95 9.88
N ARG A 136 -1.98 9.17 10.90
CA ARG A 136 -3.39 9.03 11.34
C ARG A 136 -3.97 10.33 11.93
N VAL A 137 -3.16 11.14 12.61
CA VAL A 137 -3.58 12.46 13.11
C VAL A 137 -3.99 13.38 11.95
N GLU A 138 -3.33 13.23 10.79
CA GLU A 138 -3.67 13.94 9.56
C GLU A 138 -4.86 13.33 8.80
N GLY A 139 -5.50 12.31 9.35
CA GLY A 139 -6.67 11.65 8.76
C GLY A 139 -6.35 10.57 7.74
N LEU A 140 -5.09 10.19 7.56
CA LEU A 140 -4.70 9.12 6.66
C LEU A 140 -5.02 7.76 7.29
N GLY A 141 -5.77 6.92 6.57
CA GLY A 141 -6.18 5.60 7.07
C GLY A 141 -5.58 4.43 6.31
N TRP A 142 -5.05 4.69 5.13
CA TRP A 142 -4.43 3.69 4.26
C TRP A 142 -3.52 4.35 3.24
N THR A 143 -2.55 3.58 2.76
CA THR A 143 -1.55 4.04 1.79
C THR A 143 -1.13 2.90 0.89
N MET A 144 -0.46 3.21 -0.21
CA MET A 144 0.18 2.23 -1.08
C MET A 144 1.68 2.25 -0.83
N LEU A 145 2.20 1.13 -0.37
CA LEU A 145 3.64 0.94 -0.24
C LEU A 145 4.26 0.75 -1.61
N SER A 146 5.37 1.43 -1.86
CA SER A 146 6.10 1.33 -3.13
C SER A 146 7.46 0.69 -2.93
N ALA A 147 7.83 -0.18 -3.87
CA ALA A 147 9.19 -0.63 -4.01
C ALA A 147 9.97 0.37 -4.87
N GLY A 148 11.12 0.83 -4.38
CA GLY A 148 12.00 1.76 -5.06
C GLY A 148 13.13 1.08 -5.83
N PRO A 149 13.67 1.72 -6.86
CA PRO A 149 14.92 1.27 -7.48
C PRO A 149 16.09 1.58 -6.55
N THR A 150 17.10 0.71 -6.56
CA THR A 150 18.35 0.92 -5.82
C THR A 150 19.45 1.35 -6.77
N GLU A 151 20.37 2.18 -6.31
CA GLU A 151 21.58 2.51 -7.06
C GLU A 151 22.37 1.23 -7.41
N GLY A 152 22.72 1.08 -8.68
CA GLY A 152 23.33 -0.15 -9.20
C GLY A 152 22.35 -1.32 -9.45
N GLY A 153 21.06 -1.11 -9.18
CA GLY A 153 20.00 -2.10 -9.41
C GLY A 153 19.32 -1.96 -10.77
N SER A 154 18.05 -2.34 -10.81
CA SER A 154 17.20 -2.32 -12.00
C SER A 154 16.16 -1.20 -11.94
N ILE A 155 15.63 -0.85 -13.13
CA ILE A 155 14.43 0.00 -13.23
C ILE A 155 13.18 -0.67 -12.62
N ILE A 156 13.20 -1.99 -12.42
CA ILE A 156 12.15 -2.72 -11.71
C ILE A 156 12.46 -2.64 -10.21
N GLY A 157 11.67 -1.88 -9.47
CA GLY A 157 11.82 -1.75 -8.02
C GLY A 157 11.30 -2.96 -7.24
N GLY A 158 10.32 -3.67 -7.78
CA GLY A 158 9.65 -4.78 -7.11
C GLY A 158 8.15 -4.55 -6.93
N GLN A 159 7.55 -5.31 -6.04
CA GLN A 159 6.13 -5.26 -5.74
C GLN A 159 5.85 -4.42 -4.49
N GLY A 160 4.72 -3.78 -4.51
CA GLY A 160 4.14 -3.13 -3.35
C GLY A 160 2.64 -3.36 -3.29
N GLY A 161 1.98 -2.77 -2.31
CA GLY A 161 0.56 -2.99 -2.11
C GLY A 161 -0.06 -2.01 -1.14
N VAL A 162 -1.37 -1.99 -1.11
CA VAL A 162 -2.12 -1.14 -0.20
C VAL A 162 -2.11 -1.73 1.21
N VAL A 163 -1.79 -0.91 2.20
CA VAL A 163 -1.85 -1.26 3.62
C VAL A 163 -2.77 -0.30 4.37
N ARG A 164 -3.37 -0.80 5.46
CA ARG A 164 -4.09 0.05 6.41
C ARG A 164 -3.12 0.59 7.45
N LEU A 165 -3.40 1.78 7.91
CA LEU A 165 -2.65 2.42 8.99
C LEU A 165 -3.34 2.18 10.36
N ASP A 166 -4.01 1.05 10.52
CA ASP A 166 -4.78 0.66 11.71
C ASP A 166 -4.06 -0.32 12.64
N GLY A 167 -2.82 -0.70 12.30
CA GLY A 167 -2.02 -1.68 13.02
C GLY A 167 -2.12 -3.10 12.45
N SER A 168 -2.91 -3.32 11.40
CA SER A 168 -2.93 -4.61 10.70
C SER A 168 -1.71 -4.78 9.80
N MET A 169 -1.20 -6.00 9.73
CA MET A 169 -0.06 -6.35 8.85
C MET A 169 -0.48 -6.72 7.44
N ASP A 170 -1.74 -7.15 7.28
CA ASP A 170 -2.20 -7.72 6.01
C ASP A 170 -2.45 -6.63 4.96
N PRO A 171 -1.77 -6.69 3.81
CA PRO A 171 -2.05 -5.80 2.70
C PRO A 171 -3.44 -6.05 2.10
N ILE A 172 -4.04 -5.00 1.57
CA ILE A 172 -5.37 -5.03 0.95
C ILE A 172 -5.23 -5.22 -0.55
N GLY A 173 -5.96 -6.20 -1.10
CA GLY A 173 -6.06 -6.38 -2.55
C GLY A 173 -4.78 -6.90 -3.21
N PRO A 174 -4.69 -6.78 -4.54
CA PRO A 174 -3.56 -7.29 -5.31
C PRO A 174 -2.30 -6.44 -5.13
N ARG A 175 -1.14 -7.05 -5.43
CA ARG A 175 0.13 -6.34 -5.55
C ARG A 175 0.17 -5.52 -6.84
N ALA A 176 0.94 -4.44 -6.80
CA ALA A 176 1.37 -3.69 -7.98
C ALA A 176 2.88 -3.85 -8.19
N LEU A 177 3.31 -3.88 -9.44
CA LEU A 177 4.72 -3.86 -9.78
C LEU A 177 5.17 -2.42 -10.00
N PHE A 178 6.23 -2.02 -9.33
CA PHE A 178 6.80 -0.69 -9.45
C PHE A 178 7.94 -0.68 -10.46
N VAL A 179 7.82 0.20 -11.43
CA VAL A 179 8.80 0.38 -12.51
C VAL A 179 9.16 1.86 -12.61
N SER A 180 10.44 2.15 -12.47
CA SER A 180 10.96 3.51 -12.56
C SER A 180 11.40 3.83 -13.98
N ILE A 181 10.75 4.81 -14.61
CA ILE A 181 11.04 5.24 -15.98
C ILE A 181 11.26 6.76 -16.00
N GLY A 182 12.10 7.20 -16.90
CA GLY A 182 12.37 8.62 -17.10
C GLY A 182 13.71 9.06 -16.53
N SER A 183 13.85 10.35 -16.25
CA SER A 183 15.15 10.93 -15.85
C SER A 183 15.63 10.43 -14.49
N GLY A 184 14.71 10.16 -13.55
CA GLY A 184 15.06 9.66 -12.20
C GLY A 184 15.67 8.25 -12.21
N ALA A 185 15.39 7.46 -13.25
CA ALA A 185 15.94 6.11 -13.41
C ALA A 185 17.03 6.03 -14.52
N ALA A 186 17.46 7.17 -15.06
CA ALA A 186 18.38 7.19 -16.21
C ALA A 186 19.74 6.56 -15.88
N SER A 187 20.26 6.78 -14.68
CA SER A 187 21.53 6.21 -14.22
C SER A 187 21.54 4.68 -14.22
N LEU A 188 20.37 4.05 -14.01
CA LEU A 188 20.20 2.59 -13.99
C LEU A 188 20.31 1.97 -15.39
N THR A 189 20.27 2.78 -16.44
CA THR A 189 20.30 2.35 -17.84
C THR A 189 21.27 3.18 -18.68
N GLY A 190 22.41 3.53 -18.09
CA GLY A 190 23.47 4.28 -18.79
C GLY A 190 23.03 5.67 -19.28
N ASN A 191 22.13 6.33 -18.55
CA ASN A 191 21.55 7.64 -18.86
C ASN A 191 20.74 7.68 -20.18
N SER A 192 20.23 6.53 -20.62
CA SER A 192 19.44 6.41 -21.85
C SER A 192 18.00 5.99 -21.57
N ARG A 193 17.04 6.82 -21.97
CA ARG A 193 15.62 6.45 -21.95
C ARG A 193 15.28 5.33 -22.93
N ALA A 194 15.97 5.27 -24.06
CA ALA A 194 15.80 4.18 -25.02
C ALA A 194 16.23 2.84 -24.41
N ALA A 195 17.33 2.84 -23.63
CA ALA A 195 17.76 1.63 -22.92
C ALA A 195 16.76 1.15 -21.86
N GLN A 196 15.97 2.04 -21.25
CA GLN A 196 14.90 1.64 -20.34
C GLN A 196 13.85 0.78 -21.06
N TRP A 197 13.45 1.17 -22.26
CA TRP A 197 12.53 0.39 -23.09
C TRP A 197 13.13 -0.93 -23.54
N MET A 198 14.41 -0.94 -23.94
CA MET A 198 15.10 -2.20 -24.28
C MET A 198 15.13 -3.19 -23.12
N VAL A 199 15.35 -2.71 -21.90
CA VAL A 199 15.30 -3.56 -20.69
C VAL A 199 13.89 -4.11 -20.50
N LEU A 200 12.86 -3.28 -20.60
CA LEU A 200 11.46 -3.72 -20.45
C LEU A 200 11.06 -4.75 -21.51
N ASP A 201 11.42 -4.52 -22.77
CA ASP A 201 11.14 -5.46 -23.86
C ASP A 201 11.81 -6.81 -23.62
N GLN A 202 13.06 -6.80 -23.17
CA GLN A 202 13.77 -8.03 -22.82
C GLN A 202 13.08 -8.76 -21.67
N LEU A 203 12.70 -8.06 -20.60
CA LEU A 203 12.00 -8.67 -19.45
C LEU A 203 10.67 -9.29 -19.85
N VAL A 204 9.93 -8.62 -20.74
CA VAL A 204 8.67 -9.15 -21.30
C VAL A 204 8.94 -10.42 -22.11
N ASP A 205 9.99 -10.44 -22.94
CA ASP A 205 10.33 -11.58 -23.74
C ASP A 205 10.79 -12.79 -22.89
N GLU A 206 11.54 -12.51 -21.81
CA GLU A 206 11.90 -13.52 -20.84
C GLU A 206 10.69 -14.11 -20.12
N ALA A 207 9.79 -13.25 -19.62
CA ALA A 207 8.60 -13.70 -18.91
C ALA A 207 7.63 -14.48 -19.81
N ARG A 208 7.61 -14.17 -21.11
CA ARG A 208 6.84 -14.90 -22.13
C ARG A 208 7.53 -16.16 -22.65
N GLY A 209 8.71 -16.49 -22.13
CA GLY A 209 9.47 -17.67 -22.56
C GLY A 209 10.13 -17.57 -23.93
N ARG A 210 10.24 -16.36 -24.50
CA ARG A 210 10.94 -16.12 -25.78
C ARG A 210 12.47 -16.19 -25.63
N ILE A 211 12.96 -15.90 -24.43
CA ILE A 211 14.37 -16.02 -24.04
C ILE A 211 14.48 -17.16 -23.03
N SER A 212 15.34 -18.13 -23.29
CA SER A 212 15.57 -19.27 -22.39
C SER A 212 16.10 -18.78 -21.03
N PRO A 213 15.66 -19.39 -19.90
CA PRO A 213 16.22 -19.14 -18.59
C PRO A 213 17.74 -19.40 -18.50
N GLU A 214 18.23 -20.32 -19.34
CA GLU A 214 19.65 -20.72 -19.40
C GLU A 214 20.49 -19.80 -20.29
N SER A 215 19.84 -18.81 -20.91
CA SER A 215 20.55 -17.82 -21.70
C SER A 215 21.49 -16.99 -20.82
N LYS A 216 22.75 -16.81 -21.25
CA LYS A 216 23.70 -15.91 -20.58
C LYS A 216 23.24 -14.44 -20.56
N PHE A 217 22.21 -14.11 -21.31
CA PHE A 217 21.60 -12.78 -21.37
C PHE A 217 20.35 -12.66 -20.51
N ALA A 218 19.92 -13.77 -19.85
CA ALA A 218 18.75 -13.74 -18.99
C ALA A 218 18.99 -12.82 -17.79
N MET A 219 18.05 -11.92 -17.55
CA MET A 219 18.08 -10.95 -16.44
C MET A 219 17.17 -11.39 -15.31
N LEU A 220 16.13 -12.18 -15.59
CA LEU A 220 15.16 -12.66 -14.61
C LEU A 220 15.56 -14.02 -14.04
N THR A 221 15.50 -14.13 -12.72
CA THR A 221 15.51 -15.42 -12.02
C THR A 221 14.27 -16.23 -12.39
N PRO A 222 14.23 -17.56 -12.13
CA PRO A 222 13.01 -18.33 -12.31
C PRO A 222 11.82 -17.80 -11.48
N ALA A 223 12.09 -17.29 -10.26
CA ALA A 223 11.08 -16.65 -9.42
C ALA A 223 10.63 -15.32 -10.02
N GLY A 224 11.56 -14.51 -10.50
CA GLY A 224 11.31 -13.24 -11.17
C GLY A 224 10.46 -13.39 -12.43
N ARG A 225 10.73 -14.40 -13.25
CA ARG A 225 9.90 -14.73 -14.44
C ARG A 225 8.47 -15.01 -14.06
N LYS A 226 8.26 -15.83 -13.02
CA LYS A 226 6.93 -16.16 -12.52
C LYS A 226 6.22 -14.92 -11.98
N ALA A 227 6.91 -14.11 -11.17
CA ALA A 227 6.37 -12.89 -10.61
C ALA A 227 6.01 -11.87 -11.71
N PHE A 228 6.94 -11.61 -12.63
CA PHE A 228 6.72 -10.65 -13.71
C PHE A 228 5.59 -11.07 -14.65
N ALA A 229 5.49 -12.39 -14.97
CA ALA A 229 4.44 -12.91 -15.84
C ALA A 229 3.02 -12.66 -15.28
N GLN A 230 2.84 -12.61 -13.95
CA GLN A 230 1.55 -12.29 -13.33
C GLN A 230 1.07 -10.88 -13.69
N PHE A 231 1.99 -9.97 -13.95
CA PHE A 231 1.69 -8.60 -14.35
C PHE A 231 1.56 -8.43 -15.87
N LEU A 232 1.93 -9.43 -16.69
CA LEU A 232 1.78 -9.41 -18.14
C LEU A 232 0.42 -9.92 -18.62
N ASP A 233 -0.47 -10.29 -17.71
CA ASP A 233 -1.84 -10.63 -18.05
C ASP A 233 -2.56 -9.42 -18.68
N ARG A 234 -3.68 -9.64 -19.38
CA ARG A 234 -4.38 -8.63 -20.19
C ARG A 234 -4.60 -7.29 -19.48
N ARG A 235 -4.78 -7.31 -18.17
CA ARG A 235 -4.89 -6.09 -17.35
C ARG A 235 -3.60 -5.28 -17.27
N TRP A 236 -2.48 -5.92 -17.54
CA TRP A 236 -1.19 -5.27 -17.48
C TRP A 236 -0.81 -4.59 -18.80
N VAL A 237 -1.18 -5.18 -19.92
CA VAL A 237 -1.05 -4.53 -21.25
C VAL A 237 -1.92 -3.28 -21.31
N GLU A 238 -3.09 -3.34 -20.64
CA GLU A 238 -3.88 -2.15 -20.37
C GLU A 238 -3.16 -1.22 -19.39
N ALA A 239 -2.44 -1.69 -18.40
CA ALA A 239 -1.73 -0.89 -17.41
C ALA A 239 -0.37 -0.35 -17.90
N VAL A 240 0.37 -1.01 -18.79
CA VAL A 240 1.55 -0.44 -19.47
C VAL A 240 1.12 0.49 -20.59
N GLY A 241 0.06 0.14 -21.30
CA GLY A 241 -0.70 1.09 -22.14
C GLY A 241 -1.30 2.20 -21.26
N LEU A 242 -1.67 1.93 -20.00
CA LEU A 242 -2.11 2.90 -19.01
C LEU A 242 -0.93 3.67 -18.42
N VAL A 243 0.25 3.19 -18.19
CA VAL A 243 1.36 4.03 -17.71
C VAL A 243 1.83 5.00 -18.79
N VAL A 244 1.75 4.64 -20.06
CA VAL A 244 1.90 5.60 -21.17
C VAL A 244 0.59 6.35 -21.43
N ALA A 245 -0.58 5.76 -21.19
CA ALA A 245 -1.89 6.40 -21.24
C ALA A 245 -2.30 7.01 -19.90
N GLU A 246 -1.80 6.57 -18.72
CA GLU A 246 -2.02 7.23 -17.45
C GLU A 246 -1.15 8.44 -17.25
N VAL A 247 0.02 8.55 -17.84
CA VAL A 247 0.64 9.90 -17.96
C VAL A 247 -0.28 10.80 -18.81
N LYS A 248 -0.99 10.26 -19.80
CA LYS A 248 -2.01 10.99 -20.57
C LYS A 248 -3.37 11.05 -19.85
N ALA A 249 -3.79 10.03 -19.13
CA ALA A 249 -5.07 9.99 -18.41
C ALA A 249 -4.98 10.57 -17.00
N ILE A 250 -3.86 10.52 -16.32
CA ILE A 250 -3.55 11.34 -15.14
C ILE A 250 -3.43 12.80 -15.57
N HIS A 251 -2.80 13.08 -16.69
CA HIS A 251 -2.80 14.44 -17.26
C HIS A 251 -4.20 14.90 -17.66
N ALA A 252 -4.99 14.04 -18.27
CA ALA A 252 -6.40 14.32 -18.63
C ALA A 252 -7.32 14.36 -17.38
N ALA A 253 -7.11 13.49 -16.37
CA ALA A 253 -7.86 13.50 -15.12
C ALA A 253 -7.46 14.67 -14.22
N VAL A 254 -6.18 15.05 -14.18
CA VAL A 254 -5.70 16.26 -13.51
C VAL A 254 -6.20 17.52 -14.22
N LEU A 255 -6.29 17.53 -15.55
CA LEU A 255 -6.89 18.62 -16.32
C LEU A 255 -8.40 18.68 -16.09
N HIS A 256 -9.11 17.54 -16.05
CA HIS A 256 -10.55 17.49 -15.74
C HIS A 256 -10.83 17.91 -14.30
N ALA A 257 -10.07 17.44 -13.33
CA ALA A 257 -10.20 17.88 -11.95
C ALA A 257 -9.83 19.38 -11.77
N ALA A 258 -8.88 19.88 -12.54
CA ALA A 258 -8.55 21.30 -12.55
C ALA A 258 -9.64 22.16 -13.21
N ASP A 259 -10.34 21.63 -14.23
CA ASP A 259 -11.47 22.29 -14.87
C ASP A 259 -12.73 22.23 -13.98
N ASP A 260 -12.97 21.13 -13.28
CA ASP A 260 -14.01 21.00 -12.26
C ASP A 260 -13.76 21.93 -11.06
N LEU A 261 -12.50 22.06 -10.62
CA LEU A 261 -12.12 23.05 -9.57
C LEU A 261 -12.25 24.48 -10.05
N ARG A 262 -11.99 24.78 -11.33
CA ARG A 262 -12.25 26.11 -11.93
C ARG A 262 -13.74 26.40 -12.06
N ALA A 263 -14.55 25.39 -12.37
CA ALA A 263 -16.00 25.50 -12.40
C ALA A 263 -16.61 25.74 -11.02
N LEU A 264 -15.99 25.17 -9.95
CA LEU A 264 -16.39 25.41 -8.56
C LEU A 264 -15.82 26.71 -8.00
N GLY A 265 -14.68 27.21 -8.50
CA GLY A 265 -14.06 28.49 -8.11
C GLY A 265 -14.66 29.73 -8.81
N GLY A 266 -15.61 29.56 -9.70
CA GLY A 266 -16.38 30.64 -10.35
C GLY A 266 -17.56 31.16 -9.52
N ILE A 267 -17.62 30.81 -8.23
CA ILE A 267 -18.56 31.38 -7.27
C ILE A 267 -17.73 32.14 -6.22
N ALA A 268 -17.32 33.33 -6.58
CA ALA A 268 -16.91 34.39 -5.66
C ALA A 268 -17.28 35.73 -6.27
#